data_9786ce554cfd987e94658942deddae58
#
_entry.id   9786ce554cfd987e94658942deddae58
#
_cell.length_a   1.000
_cell.length_b   1.000
_cell.length_c   1.000
_cell.angle_alpha   90.00
_cell.angle_beta   90.00
_cell.angle_gamma   90.00
#
_symmetry.space_group_name_H-M   'P 1'
#
loop_
_entity.id
_entity.type
_entity.pdbx_description
1 polymer ?
#
loop_
_entity_poly.entity_id
_entity_poly.type
_entity_poly.pdbx_seq_one_letter_code
_entity_poly.pdbx_strand_id
1 'polypeptide(L)'
;MRSVSATGKTRMMGLVLALWLSAYGGGHAQGLAPFQKLAGQWSGSGTIELSNGTQEPIRCRAAYDVLEQQSNLQLNIRCASESYSFDLRASATYAAGAITGTWSEATRNAAGTISGKADGDRFQVVATGPAFTASLTLVTRGNRQSVTIQSQDEKTRVKGASIALQRGS
;
A
#
# COMPACT_ATOMS: atom_id res chain seq x y z
N MET A 1 19.25 7.92 97.85
CA MET A 1 19.49 6.50 97.63
C MET A 1 18.70 6.05 96.35
N ARG A 2 19.47 5.49 95.39
CA ARG A 2 19.04 4.65 94.25
C ARG A 2 18.03 5.25 93.27
N SER A 3 18.53 5.79 92.24
CA SER A 3 18.70 5.38 90.83
C SER A 3 17.84 4.23 90.32
N VAL A 4 17.00 4.41 89.29
CA VAL A 4 16.75 3.42 88.24
C VAL A 4 16.42 4.21 86.92
N SER A 5 17.30 3.98 85.99
CA SER A 5 17.25 4.39 84.60
C SER A 5 16.25 3.49 83.82
N ALA A 6 15.44 4.03 82.97
CA ALA A 6 14.66 3.26 81.95
C ALA A 6 14.86 3.84 80.57
N THR A 7 15.64 3.15 79.80
CA THR A 7 16.01 3.43 78.41
C THR A 7 14.82 3.07 77.49
N GLY A 8 14.17 4.02 76.91
CA GLY A 8 13.12 3.83 75.86
C GLY A 8 13.79 3.77 74.49
N LYS A 9 13.79 2.59 73.87
CA LYS A 9 14.21 2.39 72.45
C LYS A 9 13.09 2.83 71.54
N THR A 10 13.27 3.97 70.86
CA THR A 10 12.40 4.41 69.80
C THR A 10 12.74 3.60 68.54
N ARG A 11 11.86 2.73 68.11
CA ARG A 11 11.91 2.04 66.82
C ARG A 11 11.44 2.98 65.73
N MET A 12 12.37 3.44 64.96
CA MET A 12 12.15 4.19 63.73
C MET A 12 11.68 3.24 62.64
N MET A 13 10.37 3.24 62.33
CA MET A 13 9.75 2.41 61.31
C MET A 13 9.94 3.17 59.98
N GLY A 14 10.92 2.75 59.20
CA GLY A 14 11.19 3.30 57.85
C GLY A 14 10.11 2.88 56.89
N LEU A 15 9.36 3.84 56.41
CA LEU A 15 8.36 3.70 55.32
C LEU A 15 9.09 3.63 53.99
N VAL A 16 9.30 2.43 53.48
CA VAL A 16 9.82 2.24 52.13
C VAL A 16 8.70 2.48 51.11
N LEU A 17 8.67 3.65 50.55
CA LEU A 17 7.76 3.98 49.43
C LEU A 17 8.32 3.34 48.16
N ALA A 18 7.83 2.18 47.78
CA ALA A 18 8.12 1.52 46.52
C ALA A 18 7.40 2.30 45.39
N LEU A 19 8.16 3.14 44.65
CA LEU A 19 7.70 3.73 43.40
C LEU A 19 7.62 2.63 42.32
N TRP A 20 6.43 2.16 42.03
CA TRP A 20 6.14 1.38 40.83
C TRP A 20 6.16 2.32 39.62
N LEU A 21 7.28 2.39 38.92
CA LEU A 21 7.33 2.94 37.57
C LEU A 21 6.59 1.97 36.64
N SER A 22 5.33 2.26 36.36
CA SER A 22 4.59 1.64 35.27
C SER A 22 5.18 2.13 33.95
N ALA A 23 6.06 1.35 33.35
CA ALA A 23 6.51 1.57 31.99
C ALA A 23 5.32 1.33 31.05
N TYR A 24 4.62 2.40 30.68
CA TYR A 24 3.67 2.35 29.57
C TYR A 24 4.47 2.11 28.30
N GLY A 25 4.66 0.83 27.97
CA GLY A 25 5.13 0.42 26.67
C GLY A 25 4.08 0.86 25.64
N GLY A 26 4.34 1.97 24.97
CA GLY A 26 3.57 2.38 23.82
C GLY A 26 3.73 1.32 22.72
N GLY A 27 2.81 0.36 22.69
CA GLY A 27 2.65 -0.55 21.57
C GLY A 27 2.37 0.28 20.33
N HIS A 28 3.37 0.44 19.48
CA HIS A 28 3.13 0.89 18.13
C HIS A 28 2.25 -0.17 17.49
N ALA A 29 0.96 0.14 17.31
CA ALA A 29 0.10 -0.64 16.45
C ALA A 29 0.75 -0.58 15.05
N GLN A 30 1.51 -1.61 14.70
CA GLN A 30 1.99 -1.82 13.35
C GLN A 30 0.74 -2.03 12.52
N GLY A 31 0.26 -0.96 11.87
CA GLY A 31 -0.84 -1.04 10.94
C GLY A 31 -0.53 -2.14 9.94
N LEU A 32 -1.48 -3.04 9.73
CA LEU A 32 -1.37 -4.12 8.75
C LEU A 32 -0.81 -3.54 7.47
N ALA A 33 0.24 -4.16 6.92
CA ALA A 33 0.84 -3.70 5.68
C ALA A 33 -0.25 -3.59 4.60
N PRO A 34 -0.33 -2.47 3.88
CA PRO A 34 -1.51 -2.11 3.09
C PRO A 34 -1.76 -3.09 1.95
N PHE A 35 -0.75 -3.83 1.50
CA PHE A 35 -0.85 -4.76 0.37
C PHE A 35 -1.71 -6.00 0.65
N GLN A 36 -1.89 -6.40 1.91
CA GLN A 36 -2.71 -7.58 2.22
C GLN A 36 -4.12 -7.51 1.62
N LYS A 37 -4.69 -6.31 1.58
CA LYS A 37 -6.02 -6.08 1.01
C LYS A 37 -6.08 -6.33 -0.50
N LEU A 38 -4.94 -6.32 -1.18
CA LEU A 38 -4.84 -6.52 -2.62
C LEU A 38 -4.76 -7.99 -3.00
N ALA A 39 -4.22 -8.86 -2.14
CA ALA A 39 -3.90 -10.25 -2.46
C ALA A 39 -5.01 -11.00 -3.18
N GLY A 40 -4.65 -11.78 -4.19
CA GLY A 40 -5.54 -12.66 -4.93
C GLY A 40 -5.76 -12.28 -6.39
N GLN A 41 -6.73 -12.95 -7.00
CA GLN A 41 -7.10 -12.78 -8.40
C GLN A 41 -8.25 -11.79 -8.52
N TRP A 42 -8.14 -10.89 -9.48
CA TRP A 42 -9.13 -9.85 -9.74
C TRP A 42 -9.46 -9.80 -11.23
N SER A 43 -10.70 -9.53 -11.54
CA SER A 43 -11.13 -9.35 -12.92
C SER A 43 -12.23 -8.30 -13.03
N GLY A 44 -12.31 -7.67 -14.18
CA GLY A 44 -13.34 -6.68 -14.41
C GLY A 44 -13.18 -5.93 -15.71
N SER A 45 -13.86 -4.81 -15.80
CA SER A 45 -13.91 -3.99 -17.01
C SER A 45 -13.87 -2.50 -16.68
N GLY A 46 -13.71 -1.71 -17.72
CA GLY A 46 -13.68 -0.27 -17.61
C GLY A 46 -13.64 0.38 -18.97
N THR A 47 -13.11 1.58 -19.01
CA THR A 47 -12.96 2.39 -20.23
C THR A 47 -11.55 2.95 -20.29
N ILE A 48 -10.93 2.91 -21.45
CA ILE A 48 -9.75 3.70 -21.78
C ILE A 48 -10.14 4.90 -22.63
N GLU A 49 -9.42 6.00 -22.44
CA GLU A 49 -9.51 7.19 -23.25
C GLU A 49 -8.26 7.32 -24.12
N LEU A 50 -8.43 7.41 -25.42
CA LEU A 50 -7.36 7.56 -26.39
C LEU A 50 -7.06 9.02 -26.69
N SER A 51 -5.89 9.29 -27.23
CA SER A 51 -5.41 10.66 -27.56
C SER A 51 -6.27 11.39 -28.60
N ASN A 52 -7.05 10.66 -29.38
CA ASN A 52 -8.02 11.24 -30.33
C ASN A 52 -9.40 11.51 -29.70
N GLY A 53 -9.54 11.33 -28.37
CA GLY A 53 -10.81 11.50 -27.65
C GLY A 53 -11.75 10.29 -27.70
N THR A 54 -11.38 9.22 -28.41
CA THR A 54 -12.18 8.00 -28.47
C THR A 54 -12.13 7.27 -27.12
N GLN A 55 -13.26 6.77 -26.67
CA GLN A 55 -13.33 5.89 -25.51
C GLN A 55 -13.62 4.46 -25.96
N GLU A 56 -12.86 3.51 -25.43
CA GLU A 56 -13.03 2.08 -25.71
C GLU A 56 -13.26 1.31 -24.42
N PRO A 57 -14.20 0.34 -24.42
CA PRO A 57 -14.33 -0.59 -23.31
C PRO A 57 -13.08 -1.50 -23.22
N ILE A 58 -12.59 -1.69 -21.99
CA ILE A 58 -11.43 -2.55 -21.73
C ILE A 58 -11.79 -3.62 -20.70
N ARG A 59 -11.22 -4.80 -20.82
CA ARG A 59 -11.34 -5.89 -19.86
C ARG A 59 -9.98 -6.21 -19.29
N CYS A 60 -9.93 -6.40 -17.95
CA CYS A 60 -8.69 -6.65 -17.24
C CYS A 60 -8.78 -7.88 -16.35
N ARG A 61 -7.63 -8.52 -16.17
CA ARG A 61 -7.37 -9.53 -15.13
C ARG A 61 -6.09 -9.15 -14.44
N ALA A 62 -6.11 -9.19 -13.10
CA ALA A 62 -4.94 -8.89 -12.28
C ALA A 62 -4.73 -9.99 -11.24
N ALA A 63 -3.46 -10.29 -10.98
CA ALA A 63 -3.02 -11.16 -9.88
C ALA A 63 -2.09 -10.35 -8.99
N TYR A 64 -2.39 -10.33 -7.70
CA TYR A 64 -1.57 -9.69 -6.68
C TYR A 64 -1.05 -10.76 -5.73
N ASP A 65 0.27 -10.95 -5.73
CA ASP A 65 0.97 -11.85 -4.82
C ASP A 65 1.68 -11.01 -3.76
N VAL A 66 1.25 -11.18 -2.51
CA VAL A 66 1.77 -10.42 -1.37
C VAL A 66 2.75 -11.30 -0.60
N LEU A 67 3.98 -10.82 -0.46
CA LEU A 67 5.14 -11.55 0.07
C LEU A 67 5.70 -10.84 1.30
N GLU A 68 6.59 -11.56 2.03
CA GLU A 68 7.43 -11.03 3.10
C GLU A 68 6.71 -10.11 4.09
N GLN A 69 5.94 -10.72 5.00
CA GLN A 69 5.19 -9.99 6.02
C GLN A 69 4.30 -8.88 5.46
N GLN A 70 3.83 -9.07 4.19
CA GLN A 70 2.90 -8.18 3.51
C GLN A 70 3.47 -6.82 3.08
N SER A 71 4.79 -6.64 3.16
CA SER A 71 5.47 -5.42 2.73
C SER A 71 5.91 -5.42 1.27
N ASN A 72 5.96 -6.59 0.63
CA ASN A 72 6.31 -6.76 -0.78
C ASN A 72 5.11 -7.26 -1.58
N LEU A 73 4.93 -6.68 -2.76
CA LEU A 73 3.85 -6.98 -3.69
C LEU A 73 4.43 -7.31 -5.06
N GLN A 74 3.95 -8.39 -5.66
CA GLN A 74 4.09 -8.63 -7.09
C GLN A 74 2.71 -8.51 -7.75
N LEU A 75 2.65 -7.79 -8.84
CA LEU A 75 1.46 -7.56 -9.64
C LEU A 75 1.70 -8.07 -11.06
N ASN A 76 0.75 -8.86 -11.56
CA ASN A 76 0.61 -9.17 -12.96
C ASN A 76 -0.76 -8.69 -13.42
N ILE A 77 -0.82 -7.82 -14.42
CA ILE A 77 -2.09 -7.36 -14.97
C ILE A 77 -2.09 -7.45 -16.49
N ARG A 78 -3.16 -7.99 -17.03
CA ARG A 78 -3.42 -8.05 -18.47
C ARG A 78 -4.74 -7.39 -18.76
N CYS A 79 -4.72 -6.46 -19.70
CA CYS A 79 -5.91 -5.78 -20.17
C CYS A 79 -5.95 -5.76 -21.70
N ALA A 80 -7.17 -5.77 -22.25
CA ALA A 80 -7.40 -5.66 -23.68
C ALA A 80 -8.68 -4.89 -23.99
N SER A 81 -8.62 -4.02 -24.99
CA SER A 81 -9.72 -3.38 -25.69
C SER A 81 -9.70 -3.80 -27.17
N GLU A 82 -10.47 -3.16 -28.00
CA GLU A 82 -10.48 -3.42 -29.43
C GLU A 82 -9.14 -3.06 -30.09
N SER A 83 -8.59 -1.88 -29.76
CA SER A 83 -7.39 -1.35 -30.42
C SER A 83 -6.14 -1.33 -29.53
N TYR A 84 -6.27 -1.72 -28.25
CA TYR A 84 -5.18 -1.59 -27.28
C TYR A 84 -5.11 -2.78 -26.31
N SER A 85 -3.91 -3.30 -26.09
CA SER A 85 -3.63 -4.31 -25.08
C SER A 85 -2.35 -3.99 -24.32
N PHE A 86 -2.27 -4.47 -23.10
CA PHE A 86 -1.05 -4.43 -22.32
C PHE A 86 -0.93 -5.63 -21.36
N ASP A 87 0.31 -6.06 -21.14
CA ASP A 87 0.72 -7.09 -20.19
C ASP A 87 1.78 -6.49 -19.28
N LEU A 88 1.37 -6.04 -18.11
CA LEU A 88 2.21 -5.30 -17.16
C LEU A 88 2.52 -6.18 -15.96
N ARG A 89 3.79 -6.16 -15.55
CA ARG A 89 4.28 -6.71 -14.30
C ARG A 89 4.85 -5.60 -13.45
N ALA A 90 4.62 -5.67 -12.15
CA ALA A 90 5.20 -4.73 -11.21
C ALA A 90 5.66 -5.43 -9.94
N SER A 91 6.72 -4.92 -9.34
CA SER A 91 7.18 -5.29 -8.02
C SER A 91 7.26 -4.03 -7.17
N ALA A 92 6.61 -4.04 -6.01
CA ALA A 92 6.56 -2.88 -5.14
C ALA A 92 6.85 -3.26 -3.69
N THR A 93 7.51 -2.37 -2.97
CA THR A 93 7.80 -2.47 -1.54
C THR A 93 7.12 -1.31 -0.80
N TYR A 94 6.53 -1.62 0.34
CA TYR A 94 5.98 -0.62 1.25
C TYR A 94 6.86 -0.50 2.48
N ALA A 95 7.29 0.72 2.79
CA ALA A 95 8.06 1.04 3.99
C ALA A 95 7.71 2.44 4.49
N ALA A 96 7.39 2.55 5.77
CA ALA A 96 7.12 3.84 6.45
C ALA A 96 6.13 4.76 5.70
N GLY A 97 5.06 4.21 5.13
CA GLY A 97 4.05 4.98 4.39
C GLY A 97 4.36 5.16 2.91
N ALA A 98 5.58 4.91 2.48
CA ALA A 98 6.01 5.06 1.09
C ALA A 98 5.92 3.73 0.32
N ILE A 99 5.59 3.83 -0.96
CA ILE A 99 5.64 2.75 -1.93
C ILE A 99 6.75 3.07 -2.93
N THR A 100 7.62 2.10 -3.14
CA THR A 100 8.65 2.16 -4.19
C THR A 100 8.68 0.85 -4.95
N GLY A 101 9.13 0.88 -6.20
CA GLY A 101 9.18 -0.35 -6.98
C GLY A 101 9.56 -0.13 -8.43
N THR A 102 9.35 -1.19 -9.21
CA THR A 102 9.59 -1.22 -10.65
C THR A 102 8.41 -1.81 -11.39
N TRP A 103 8.28 -1.47 -12.65
CA TRP A 103 7.31 -2.05 -13.55
C TRP A 103 7.94 -2.38 -14.91
N SER A 104 7.34 -3.33 -15.61
CA SER A 104 7.66 -3.65 -17.00
C SER A 104 6.39 -3.97 -17.76
N GLU A 105 6.35 -3.62 -19.04
CA GLU A 105 5.24 -3.86 -19.96
C GLU A 105 5.77 -4.61 -21.19
N ALA A 106 5.25 -5.84 -21.37
CA ALA A 106 5.83 -6.77 -22.33
C ALA A 106 5.48 -6.44 -23.79
N THR A 107 4.29 -5.87 -24.08
CA THR A 107 3.83 -5.64 -25.44
C THR A 107 4.60 -4.51 -26.15
N ARG A 108 5.21 -3.61 -25.38
CA ARG A 108 5.98 -2.45 -25.87
C ARG A 108 7.45 -2.47 -25.46
N ASN A 109 7.84 -3.52 -24.74
CA ASN A 109 9.20 -3.63 -24.18
C ASN A 109 9.60 -2.38 -23.36
N ALA A 110 8.68 -1.91 -22.52
CA ALA A 110 8.87 -0.72 -21.70
C ALA A 110 9.05 -1.12 -20.23
N ALA A 111 9.84 -0.36 -19.51
CA ALA A 111 10.04 -0.56 -18.08
C ALA A 111 10.34 0.77 -17.38
N GLY A 112 10.17 0.78 -16.07
CA GLY A 112 10.41 1.97 -15.27
C GLY A 112 10.28 1.74 -13.79
N THR A 113 10.10 2.85 -13.06
CA THR A 113 9.99 2.87 -11.60
C THR A 113 8.58 3.24 -11.14
N ILE A 114 8.28 2.84 -9.91
CA ILE A 114 7.06 3.20 -9.20
C ILE A 114 7.45 3.95 -7.94
N SER A 115 6.77 5.05 -7.67
CA SER A 115 6.84 5.76 -6.40
C SER A 115 5.46 6.20 -5.95
N GLY A 116 5.21 6.25 -4.63
CA GLY A 116 3.90 6.66 -4.16
C GLY A 116 3.69 6.43 -2.67
N LYS A 117 2.43 6.40 -2.29
CA LYS A 117 1.99 6.23 -0.90
C LYS A 117 0.72 5.42 -0.81
N ALA A 118 0.51 4.80 0.34
CA ALA A 118 -0.74 4.17 0.72
C ALA A 118 -1.32 4.86 1.95
N ASP A 119 -2.63 5.08 1.93
CA ASP A 119 -3.41 5.62 3.04
C ASP A 119 -4.73 4.83 3.13
N GLY A 120 -4.83 3.98 4.13
CA GLY A 120 -5.98 3.10 4.35
C GLY A 120 -6.27 2.20 3.14
N ASP A 121 -7.36 2.50 2.45
CA ASP A 121 -7.83 1.75 1.27
C ASP A 121 -7.32 2.31 -0.06
N ARG A 122 -6.64 3.44 -0.02
CA ARG A 122 -6.20 4.20 -1.19
C ARG A 122 -4.70 4.07 -1.40
N PHE A 123 -4.33 3.78 -2.63
CA PHE A 123 -2.96 3.80 -3.13
C PHE A 123 -2.85 4.88 -4.19
N GLN A 124 -1.88 5.75 -4.05
CA GLN A 124 -1.57 6.80 -5.02
C GLN A 124 -0.13 6.61 -5.45
N VAL A 125 0.08 6.24 -6.69
CA VAL A 125 1.41 5.95 -7.23
C VAL A 125 1.62 6.66 -8.56
N VAL A 126 2.88 6.94 -8.84
CA VAL A 126 3.35 7.43 -10.12
C VAL A 126 4.24 6.37 -10.72
N ALA A 127 3.93 5.95 -11.93
CA ALA A 127 4.76 5.08 -12.74
C ALA A 127 5.53 5.95 -13.75
N THR A 128 6.86 5.83 -13.76
CA THR A 128 7.74 6.62 -14.62
C THR A 128 8.62 5.70 -15.47
N GLY A 129 8.71 5.95 -16.75
CA GLY A 129 9.58 5.28 -17.70
C GLY A 129 10.20 6.27 -18.68
N PRO A 130 11.03 5.83 -19.63
CA PRO A 130 11.78 6.72 -20.53
C PRO A 130 10.91 7.67 -21.38
N ALA A 131 9.70 7.25 -21.73
CA ALA A 131 8.77 8.02 -22.57
C ALA A 131 7.34 7.98 -22.01
N PHE A 132 7.20 7.77 -20.72
CA PHE A 132 5.90 7.58 -20.10
C PHE A 132 5.92 7.96 -18.62
N THR A 133 4.97 8.77 -18.24
CA THR A 133 4.65 9.02 -16.83
C THR A 133 3.14 8.98 -16.65
N ALA A 134 2.68 8.21 -15.67
CA ALA A 134 1.27 8.14 -15.34
C ALA A 134 1.04 8.18 -13.84
N SER A 135 0.00 8.88 -13.43
CA SER A 135 -0.57 8.82 -12.08
C SER A 135 -1.60 7.71 -12.00
N LEU A 136 -1.54 6.89 -10.96
CA LEU A 136 -2.48 5.83 -10.68
C LEU A 136 -3.09 6.05 -9.30
N THR A 137 -4.41 5.98 -9.23
CA THR A 137 -5.14 5.87 -7.97
C THR A 137 -5.87 4.54 -7.95
N LEU A 138 -5.62 3.76 -6.91
CA LEU A 138 -6.28 2.48 -6.68
C LEU A 138 -6.96 2.53 -5.31
N VAL A 139 -8.23 2.16 -5.26
CA VAL A 139 -9.02 2.08 -4.02
C VAL A 139 -9.60 0.69 -3.91
N THR A 140 -9.31 0.01 -2.79
CA THR A 140 -9.78 -1.37 -2.55
C THR A 140 -10.68 -1.42 -1.32
N ARG A 141 -11.92 -1.85 -1.51
CA ARG A 141 -12.90 -2.02 -0.42
C ARG A 141 -13.53 -3.41 -0.50
N GLY A 142 -13.14 -4.27 0.41
CA GLY A 142 -13.57 -5.67 0.41
C GLY A 142 -13.19 -6.37 -0.90
N ASN A 143 -14.17 -6.83 -1.65
CA ASN A 143 -13.99 -7.55 -2.91
C ASN A 143 -14.09 -6.64 -4.15
N ARG A 144 -14.10 -5.33 -3.97
CA ARG A 144 -14.19 -4.35 -5.06
C ARG A 144 -12.96 -3.47 -5.08
N GLN A 145 -12.47 -3.20 -6.29
CA GLN A 145 -11.34 -2.33 -6.52
C GLN A 145 -11.64 -1.38 -7.68
N SER A 146 -11.36 -0.10 -7.51
CA SER A 146 -11.38 0.88 -8.58
C SER A 146 -9.96 1.34 -8.88
N VAL A 147 -9.62 1.41 -10.15
CA VAL A 147 -8.32 1.87 -10.65
C VAL A 147 -8.56 3.01 -11.62
N THR A 148 -7.94 4.16 -11.34
CA THR A 148 -7.92 5.31 -12.25
C THR A 148 -6.48 5.57 -12.65
N ILE A 149 -6.24 5.68 -13.94
CA ILE A 149 -4.93 5.95 -14.54
C ILE A 149 -5.04 7.22 -15.35
N GLN A 150 -4.07 8.12 -15.22
CA GLN A 150 -3.97 9.33 -16.03
C GLN A 150 -2.54 9.47 -16.51
N SER A 151 -2.34 9.49 -17.83
CA SER A 151 -1.06 9.81 -18.42
C SER A 151 -0.74 11.29 -18.24
N GLN A 152 0.49 11.57 -17.87
CA GLN A 152 1.02 12.94 -17.80
C GLN A 152 1.75 13.34 -19.11
N ASP A 153 1.90 12.41 -20.03
CA ASP A 153 2.59 12.64 -21.29
C ASP A 153 1.57 12.91 -22.41
N GLU A 154 1.70 14.06 -23.06
CA GLU A 154 0.81 14.46 -24.17
C GLU A 154 0.95 13.60 -25.42
N LYS A 155 2.08 12.91 -25.58
CA LYS A 155 2.37 12.08 -26.76
C LYS A 155 1.88 10.65 -26.63
N THR A 156 1.42 10.23 -25.46
CA THR A 156 0.91 8.86 -25.28
C THR A 156 -0.42 8.66 -25.99
N ARG A 157 -0.58 7.46 -26.55
CA ARG A 157 -1.84 7.06 -27.22
C ARG A 157 -3.01 6.91 -26.25
N VAL A 158 -2.76 6.47 -25.01
CA VAL A 158 -3.77 6.33 -23.96
C VAL A 158 -3.64 7.50 -22.99
N LYS A 159 -4.66 8.31 -22.89
CA LYS A 159 -4.71 9.47 -21.99
C LYS A 159 -5.14 9.07 -20.57
N GLY A 160 -6.04 8.12 -20.47
CA GLY A 160 -6.56 7.69 -19.19
C GLY A 160 -7.24 6.33 -19.24
N ALA A 161 -7.49 5.79 -18.06
CA ALA A 161 -8.31 4.59 -17.88
C ALA A 161 -9.07 4.67 -16.55
N SER A 162 -10.29 4.13 -16.55
CA SER A 162 -11.08 3.91 -15.36
C SER A 162 -11.59 2.48 -15.38
N ILE A 163 -11.19 1.68 -14.37
CA ILE A 163 -11.41 0.24 -14.35
C ILE A 163 -12.01 -0.14 -13.00
N ALA A 164 -13.06 -0.96 -13.02
CA ALA A 164 -13.64 -1.59 -11.85
C ALA A 164 -13.33 -3.09 -11.87
N LEU A 165 -12.73 -3.58 -10.79
CA LEU A 165 -12.37 -4.97 -10.62
C LEU A 165 -13.11 -5.59 -9.45
N GLN A 166 -13.37 -6.88 -9.55
CA GLN A 166 -13.88 -7.72 -8.47
C GLN A 166 -12.90 -8.84 -8.19
N ARG A 167 -12.76 -9.18 -6.92
CA ARG A 167 -11.95 -10.33 -6.50
C ARG A 167 -12.68 -11.62 -6.90
N GLY A 168 -11.95 -12.53 -7.51
CA GLY A 168 -12.41 -13.89 -7.76
C GLY A 168 -12.62 -14.66 -6.46
N SER A 169 -13.59 -15.56 -6.44
CA SER A 169 -13.82 -16.53 -5.36
C SER A 169 -12.78 -17.64 -5.38
#